data_8fdec7fda399a0ec9353d4d3237721e9
#
_entry.id   8fdec7fda399a0ec9353d4d3237721e9
#
_cell.length_a   1.000
_cell.length_b   1.000
_cell.length_c   1.000
_cell.angle_alpha   90.00
_cell.angle_beta   90.00
_cell.angle_gamma   90.00
#
_symmetry.space_group_name_H-M   'P 1'
#
loop_
_entity.id
_entity.type
_entity.pdbx_description
1 polymer ?
#
loop_
_entity_poly.entity_id
_entity_poly.type
_entity_poly.pdbx_seq_one_letter_code
_entity_poly.pdbx_strand_id
1 'polypeptide(L)'
;MPLISLVGSQRPDSFNASAVTLIERALKSLGAASERAEWANLALPLYSQVIELEQGLPKAAGDLRSRIKAADGLIIGCPEYNGFMPPLLLNALTWATRNPRGHPDLSPLDSSPALFARAVLVA
;
A
#
# COMPACT_ATOMS: atom_id res chain seq x y z
N MET A 1 17.40 -1.19 1.31
CA MET A 1 16.12 -0.65 0.81
C MET A 1 15.17 -0.51 1.98
N PRO A 2 14.36 0.55 2.07
CA PRO A 2 13.44 0.70 3.18
C PRO A 2 12.27 -0.29 3.09
N LEU A 3 11.66 -0.54 4.23
CA LEU A 3 10.35 -1.15 4.29
C LEU A 3 9.30 -0.04 4.11
N ILE A 4 8.18 -0.36 3.48
CA ILE A 4 7.04 0.56 3.39
C ILE A 4 5.90 0.06 4.27
N SER A 5 5.25 0.97 4.98
CA SER A 5 4.09 0.62 5.80
C SER A 5 2.83 1.35 5.33
N LEU A 6 1.71 0.64 5.40
CA LEU A 6 0.37 1.14 5.13
C LEU A 6 -0.52 0.86 6.33
N VAL A 7 -1.34 1.82 6.71
CA VAL A 7 -2.36 1.64 7.75
C VAL A 7 -3.74 1.83 7.12
N GLY A 8 -4.57 0.81 7.19
CA GLY A 8 -5.90 0.79 6.55
C GLY A 8 -6.96 1.62 7.28
N SER A 9 -6.60 2.41 8.28
CA SER A 9 -7.51 3.27 9.03
C SER A 9 -6.96 4.69 9.11
N GLN A 10 -7.82 5.68 8.84
CA GLN A 10 -7.50 7.10 9.01
C GLN A 10 -7.88 7.62 10.40
N ARG A 11 -8.47 6.80 11.26
CA ARG A 11 -8.87 7.20 12.60
C ARG A 11 -7.64 7.61 13.42
N PRO A 12 -7.65 8.81 14.10
CA PRO A 12 -6.48 9.32 14.80
C PRO A 12 -5.97 8.40 15.92
N ASP A 13 -6.84 7.66 16.57
CA ASP A 13 -6.55 6.73 17.66
C ASP A 13 -6.59 5.25 17.23
N SER A 14 -6.29 4.98 15.97
CA SER A 14 -6.30 3.63 15.43
C SER A 14 -5.30 2.71 16.14
N PHE A 15 -5.78 1.58 16.64
CA PHE A 15 -4.93 0.53 17.23
C PHE A 15 -3.95 -0.05 16.20
N ASN A 16 -4.38 -0.19 14.95
CA ASN A 16 -3.52 -0.66 13.87
C ASN A 16 -2.39 0.32 13.57
N ALA A 17 -2.66 1.62 13.61
CA ALA A 17 -1.63 2.63 13.47
C ALA A 17 -0.60 2.56 14.60
N SER A 18 -1.05 2.36 15.84
CA SER A 18 -0.19 2.18 17.00
C SER A 18 0.67 0.92 16.88
N ALA A 19 0.09 -0.18 16.43
CA ALA A 19 0.83 -1.44 16.21
C ALA A 19 1.91 -1.27 15.13
N VAL A 20 1.59 -0.64 14.01
CA VAL A 20 2.56 -0.35 12.96
C VAL A 20 3.67 0.57 13.46
N THR A 21 3.34 1.58 14.26
CA THR A 21 4.34 2.47 14.89
C THR A 21 5.31 1.69 15.77
N LEU A 22 4.83 0.74 16.55
CA LEU A 22 5.70 -0.12 17.38
C LEU A 22 6.64 -0.97 16.51
N ILE A 23 6.14 -1.50 15.41
CA ILE A 23 6.96 -2.27 14.47
C ILE A 23 8.03 -1.38 13.84
N GLU A 24 7.66 -0.18 13.39
CA GLU A 24 8.60 0.79 12.80
C GLU A 24 9.71 1.18 13.80
N ARG A 25 9.37 1.38 15.06
CA ARG A 25 10.35 1.66 16.12
C ARG A 25 11.29 0.48 16.36
N ALA A 26 10.75 -0.73 16.41
CA ALA A 26 11.55 -1.94 16.56
C ALA A 26 12.51 -2.13 15.38
N LEU A 27 12.04 -1.93 14.16
CA LEU A 27 12.88 -1.97 12.95
C LEU A 27 14.01 -0.94 13.02
N LYS A 28 13.69 0.28 13.41
CA LYS A 28 14.69 1.34 13.56
C LYS A 28 15.77 0.96 14.58
N SER A 29 15.39 0.35 15.71
CA SER A 29 16.36 -0.11 16.71
C SER A 29 17.25 -1.24 16.20
N LEU A 30 16.82 -1.98 15.19
CA LEU A 30 17.58 -3.02 14.49
C LEU A 30 18.38 -2.49 13.29
N GLY A 31 18.36 -1.18 13.06
CA GLY A 31 19.06 -0.56 11.93
C GLY A 31 18.33 -0.64 10.60
N ALA A 32 17.06 -1.05 10.60
CA ALA A 32 16.25 -1.09 9.39
C ALA A 32 15.47 0.21 9.18
N ALA A 33 15.45 0.70 7.96
CA ALA A 33 14.67 1.88 7.59
C ALA A 33 13.24 1.48 7.22
N SER A 34 12.28 2.30 7.61
CA SER A 34 10.88 2.16 7.18
C SER A 34 10.30 3.52 6.85
N GLU A 35 9.34 3.52 5.91
CA GLU A 35 8.66 4.72 5.46
C GLU A 35 7.16 4.45 5.43
N ARG A 36 6.38 5.33 6.05
CA ARG A 36 4.91 5.21 6.03
C ARG A 36 4.33 5.94 4.85
N ALA A 37 3.43 5.28 4.13
CA ALA A 37 2.60 5.91 3.12
C ALA A 37 1.39 6.55 3.79
N GLU A 38 1.34 7.88 3.80
CA GLU A 38 0.26 8.64 4.41
C GLU A 38 -0.93 8.76 3.45
N TRP A 39 -2.12 8.47 3.94
CA TRP A 39 -3.34 8.56 3.14
C TRP A 39 -3.62 9.96 2.62
N ALA A 40 -3.21 10.99 3.34
CA ALA A 40 -3.34 12.38 2.88
C ALA A 40 -2.63 12.63 1.53
N ASN A 41 -1.60 11.85 1.24
CA ASN A 41 -0.84 11.92 -0.01
C ASN A 41 -1.33 10.91 -1.06
N LEU A 42 -2.35 10.09 -0.72
CA LEU A 42 -2.89 9.05 -1.57
C LEU A 42 -4.31 9.39 -2.03
N ALA A 43 -4.50 10.59 -2.58
CA ALA A 43 -5.80 11.05 -3.09
C ALA A 43 -6.24 10.20 -4.29
N LEU A 44 -6.74 9.00 -4.04
CA LEU A 44 -7.15 8.04 -5.05
C LEU A 44 -8.67 8.05 -5.23
N PRO A 45 -9.16 8.14 -6.49
CA PRO A 45 -10.58 7.91 -6.74
C PRO A 45 -10.93 6.45 -6.43
N LEU A 46 -12.21 6.17 -6.19
CA LEU A 46 -12.65 4.78 -6.15
C LEU A 46 -12.31 4.11 -7.49
N TYR A 47 -11.66 2.95 -7.42
CA TYR A 47 -11.24 2.25 -8.64
C TYR A 47 -12.43 2.02 -9.59
N SER A 48 -12.22 2.34 -10.84
CA SER A 48 -13.14 2.10 -11.93
C SER A 48 -12.34 1.81 -13.20
N GLN A 49 -12.72 0.76 -13.90
CA GLN A 49 -12.10 0.43 -15.18
C GLN A 49 -12.31 1.54 -16.21
N VAL A 50 -13.44 2.25 -16.15
CA VAL A 50 -13.71 3.40 -17.01
C VAL A 50 -12.71 4.52 -16.76
N ILE A 51 -12.46 4.87 -15.49
CA ILE A 51 -11.46 5.88 -15.13
C ILE A 51 -10.07 5.47 -15.59
N GLU A 52 -9.70 4.19 -15.38
CA GLU A 52 -8.42 3.66 -15.82
C GLU A 52 -8.23 3.76 -17.34
N LEU A 53 -9.27 3.43 -18.12
CA LEU A 53 -9.22 3.50 -19.58
C LEU A 53 -9.18 4.94 -20.10
N GLU A 54 -9.91 5.86 -19.48
CA GLU A 54 -10.02 7.25 -19.92
C GLU A 54 -8.87 8.13 -19.44
N GLN A 55 -8.42 7.95 -18.21
CA GLN A 55 -7.48 8.84 -17.54
C GLN A 55 -6.13 8.18 -17.19
N GLY A 56 -6.03 6.87 -17.34
CA GLY A 56 -4.86 6.12 -16.95
C GLY A 56 -4.74 5.95 -15.43
N LEU A 57 -3.54 5.60 -14.98
CA LEU A 57 -3.25 5.40 -13.56
C LEU A 57 -3.12 6.76 -12.87
N PRO A 58 -3.84 7.02 -11.76
CA PRO A 58 -3.64 8.23 -10.98
C PRO A 58 -2.18 8.37 -10.53
N LYS A 59 -1.66 9.59 -10.50
CA LYS A 59 -0.27 9.84 -10.10
C LYS A 59 0.06 9.25 -8.73
N ALA A 60 -0.83 9.42 -7.76
CA ALA A 60 -0.64 8.89 -6.40
C ALA A 60 -0.58 7.35 -6.39
N ALA A 61 -1.34 6.68 -7.25
CA ALA A 61 -1.29 5.24 -7.40
C ALA A 61 0.04 4.78 -8.01
N GLY A 62 0.54 5.49 -9.00
CA GLY A 62 1.85 5.24 -9.60
C GLY A 62 2.98 5.44 -8.60
N ASP A 63 2.91 6.49 -7.80
CA ASP A 63 3.90 6.77 -6.74
C ASP A 63 3.89 5.66 -5.68
N LEU A 64 2.71 5.24 -5.21
CA LEU A 64 2.58 4.13 -4.26
C LEU A 64 3.17 2.83 -4.85
N ARG A 65 2.82 2.53 -6.09
CA ARG A 65 3.35 1.36 -6.80
C ARG A 65 4.87 1.37 -6.86
N SER A 66 5.46 2.50 -7.24
CA SER A 66 6.93 2.65 -7.33
C SER A 66 7.60 2.45 -5.98
N ARG A 67 7.01 2.98 -4.91
CA ARG A 67 7.51 2.80 -3.55
C ARG A 67 7.43 1.35 -3.09
N ILE A 68 6.32 0.67 -3.35
CA ILE A 68 6.16 -0.76 -3.03
C ILE A 68 7.19 -1.59 -3.81
N LYS A 69 7.37 -1.30 -5.09
CA LYS A 69 8.33 -2.02 -5.94
C LYS A 69 9.77 -1.85 -5.45
N ALA A 70 10.12 -0.65 -4.98
CA ALA A 70 11.46 -0.33 -4.49
C ALA A 70 11.73 -0.84 -3.06
N ALA A 71 10.69 -1.18 -2.31
CA ALA A 71 10.82 -1.63 -0.93
C ALA A 71 11.23 -3.10 -0.83
N ASP A 72 11.96 -3.44 0.23
CA ASP A 72 12.31 -4.83 0.54
C ASP A 72 11.16 -5.60 1.17
N GLY A 73 10.19 -4.90 1.73
CA GLY A 73 9.00 -5.49 2.32
C GLY A 73 7.90 -4.47 2.56
N LEU A 74 6.71 -4.99 2.80
CA LEU A 74 5.49 -4.21 3.01
C LEU A 74 4.85 -4.62 4.34
N ILE A 75 4.59 -3.62 5.18
CA ILE A 75 3.89 -3.79 6.46
C ILE A 75 2.50 -3.20 6.30
N ILE A 76 1.47 -3.97 6.58
CA ILE A 76 0.09 -3.53 6.47
C ILE A 76 -0.61 -3.66 7.82
N GLY A 77 -1.03 -2.53 8.39
CA GLY A 77 -1.98 -2.49 9.48
C GLY A 77 -3.40 -2.54 8.91
N CYS A 78 -4.07 -3.68 9.07
CA CYS A 78 -5.34 -3.95 8.42
C CYS A 78 -6.45 -4.18 9.45
N PRO A 79 -7.26 -3.15 9.78
CA PRO A 79 -8.45 -3.38 10.58
C PRO A 79 -9.48 -4.20 9.80
N GLU A 80 -10.34 -4.88 10.53
CA GLU A 80 -11.45 -5.61 9.94
C GLU A 80 -12.70 -4.72 9.90
N TYR A 81 -13.32 -4.61 8.71
CA TYR A 81 -14.61 -3.96 8.53
C TYR A 81 -15.56 -4.97 7.88
N ASN A 82 -16.60 -5.37 8.63
CA ASN A 82 -17.59 -6.37 8.16
C ASN A 82 -16.95 -7.69 7.68
N GLY A 83 -15.95 -8.18 8.41
CA GLY A 83 -15.26 -9.42 8.08
C GLY A 83 -14.27 -9.31 6.92
N PHE A 84 -13.93 -8.09 6.49
CA PHE A 84 -13.07 -7.88 5.33
C PHE A 84 -12.11 -6.71 5.51
N MET A 85 -11.23 -6.54 4.54
CA MET A 85 -10.28 -5.43 4.44
C MET A 85 -11.02 -4.09 4.31
N PRO A 86 -10.57 -3.01 4.94
CA PRO A 86 -11.18 -1.69 4.76
C PRO A 86 -11.20 -1.26 3.29
N PRO A 87 -12.27 -0.60 2.83
CA PRO A 87 -12.37 -0.12 1.44
C PRO A 87 -11.20 0.77 1.01
N LEU A 88 -10.71 1.63 1.89
CA LEU A 88 -9.58 2.52 1.63
C LEU A 88 -8.32 1.74 1.24
N LEU A 89 -7.99 0.70 2.01
CA LEU A 89 -6.82 -0.15 1.76
C LEU A 89 -7.01 -0.99 0.51
N LEU A 90 -8.17 -1.61 0.35
CA LEU A 90 -8.49 -2.41 -0.83
C LEU A 90 -8.41 -1.58 -2.10
N ASN A 91 -8.95 -0.36 -2.08
CA ASN A 91 -8.91 0.55 -3.22
C ASN A 91 -7.48 0.92 -3.60
N ALA A 92 -6.65 1.28 -2.62
CA ALA A 92 -5.25 1.64 -2.86
C ALA A 92 -4.45 0.46 -3.44
N LEU A 93 -4.62 -0.73 -2.89
CA LEU A 93 -3.95 -1.94 -3.40
C LEU A 93 -4.46 -2.31 -4.80
N THR A 94 -5.74 -2.15 -5.06
CA THR A 94 -6.33 -2.38 -6.40
C THR A 94 -5.67 -1.47 -7.42
N TRP A 95 -5.57 -0.16 -7.17
CA TRP A 95 -4.89 0.76 -8.06
C TRP A 95 -3.40 0.45 -8.21
N ALA A 96 -2.71 0.18 -7.11
CA ALA A 96 -1.27 -0.08 -7.11
C ALA A 96 -0.88 -1.37 -7.85
N THR A 97 -1.78 -2.32 -7.95
CA THR A 97 -1.54 -3.60 -8.65
C THR A 97 -2.00 -3.61 -10.09
N ARG A 98 -2.61 -2.52 -10.57
CA ARG A 98 -3.00 -2.42 -11.99
C ARG A 98 -1.77 -2.27 -12.87
N ASN A 99 -1.83 -2.90 -14.04
CA ASN A 99 -0.85 -2.73 -15.11
C ASN A 99 -1.56 -2.18 -16.33
N PRO A 100 -1.62 -0.84 -16.48
CA PRO A 100 -2.25 -0.24 -17.66
C PRO A 100 -1.53 -0.74 -18.92
N ARG A 101 -2.29 -1.26 -19.88
CA ARG A 101 -1.75 -1.72 -21.14
C ARG A 101 -0.96 -0.60 -21.83
N GLY A 102 0.28 -0.90 -22.19
CA GLY A 102 1.12 0.02 -22.96
C GLY A 102 1.97 0.97 -22.14
N HIS A 103 2.07 0.83 -20.82
CA HIS A 103 3.00 1.61 -20.03
C HIS A 103 4.33 0.84 -19.88
N PRO A 104 5.40 1.25 -20.58
CA PRO A 104 6.65 0.50 -20.63
C PRO A 104 7.35 0.40 -19.27
N ASP A 105 7.13 1.37 -18.38
CA ASP A 105 7.80 1.44 -17.07
C ASP A 105 7.05 0.70 -15.96
N LEU A 106 5.85 0.25 -16.24
CA LEU A 106 5.02 -0.49 -15.31
C LEU A 106 5.05 -1.97 -15.68
N SER A 107 6.22 -2.61 -15.53
CA SER A 107 6.22 -4.06 -15.48
C SER A 107 5.22 -4.49 -14.42
N PRO A 108 4.45 -5.54 -14.64
CA PRO A 108 3.51 -6.00 -13.64
C PRO A 108 4.24 -6.04 -12.28
N LEU A 109 3.73 -5.37 -11.28
CA LEU A 109 3.82 -5.95 -9.98
C LEU A 109 3.07 -7.23 -10.20
N ASP A 110 3.83 -8.26 -10.53
CA ASP A 110 3.26 -9.55 -10.73
C ASP A 110 2.21 -9.74 -9.66
N SER A 111 1.00 -10.11 -10.05
CA SER A 111 0.05 -10.73 -9.15
C SER A 111 0.70 -11.98 -8.53
N SER A 112 2.04 -12.00 -8.56
CA SER A 112 2.81 -13.07 -8.02
C SER A 112 2.64 -13.10 -6.51
N PRO A 113 2.59 -14.30 -5.97
CA PRO A 113 2.65 -14.53 -4.53
C PRO A 113 3.80 -13.77 -3.84
N ALA A 114 4.78 -13.30 -4.59
CA ALA A 114 5.93 -12.55 -4.09
C ALA A 114 5.55 -11.20 -3.46
N LEU A 115 4.49 -10.52 -3.91
CA LEU A 115 4.03 -9.31 -3.24
C LEU A 115 3.46 -9.62 -1.85
N PHE A 116 2.68 -10.70 -1.76
CA PHE A 116 2.10 -11.15 -0.50
C PHE A 116 3.12 -11.85 0.41
N ALA A 117 4.13 -12.49 -0.17
CA ALA A 117 5.21 -13.10 0.61
C ALA A 117 6.11 -12.06 1.33
N ARG A 118 6.03 -10.80 0.93
CA ARG A 118 6.75 -9.69 1.55
C ARG A 118 5.88 -8.84 2.47
N ALA A 119 4.61 -9.18 2.62
CA ALA A 119 3.68 -8.43 3.46
C ALA A 119 3.57 -9.05 4.85
N VAL A 120 3.75 -8.22 5.87
CA VAL A 120 3.39 -8.56 7.24
C VAL A 120 2.04 -7.91 7.53
N LEU A 121 1.03 -8.74 7.73
CA LEU A 121 -0.31 -8.28 8.11
C LEU A 121 -0.40 -8.18 9.62
N VAL A 122 -0.79 -7.01 10.10
CA VAL A 122 -1.14 -6.77 11.49
C VAL A 122 -2.66 -6.55 11.53
N ALA A 123 -3.34 -7.49 12.06
CA ALA A 123 -4.81 -7.42 12.19
C ALA A 123 -5.25 -6.76 13.49
#